data_5b3a51cfccb7cee2611d02e133674afd
#
_entry.id   5b3a51cfccb7cee2611d02e133674afd
#
_cell.length_a   1.000
_cell.length_b   1.000
_cell.length_c   1.000
_cell.angle_alpha   90.00
_cell.angle_beta   90.00
_cell.angle_gamma   90.00
#
_symmetry.space_group_name_H-M   'P 1'
#
loop_
_entity.id
_entity.type
_entity.pdbx_description
1 polymer ?
#
loop_
_entity_poly.entity_id
_entity_poly.type
_entity_poly.pdbx_seq_one_letter_code
_entity_poly.pdbx_strand_id
1 'polypeptide(L)'
;MPRPHVDDHVTAANFVPAAARTRYLVVRQEDVWFIKFDGEEYGPYQSEREAMLFAVDAAHKLGEQGEETQVLQMDENGVARPVWTHAIDPYPPRL
;
A
#
# COMPACT_ATOMS: atom_id res chain seq x y z
N MET A 1 -2.45 -17.23 -31.28
CA MET A 1 -2.18 -16.86 -30.93
C MET A 1 -1.98 -16.13 -30.66
N PRO A 2 -1.84 -16.26 -30.43
CA PRO A 2 -1.56 -15.68 -29.80
C PRO A 2 -1.20 -15.03 -29.26
N ARG A 3 -1.14 -15.34 -28.81
CA ARG A 3 -0.70 -14.89 -28.14
C ARG A 3 -0.52 -14.43 -27.61
N PRO A 4 -0.50 -14.64 -27.37
CA PRO A 4 -0.23 -14.37 -26.53
C PRO A 4 0.08 -13.84 -26.07
N HIS A 5 0.08 -14.25 -25.65
CA HIS A 5 0.42 -13.86 -25.05
C HIS A 5 0.66 -13.52 -24.40
N VAL A 6 0.51 -13.93 -24.41
CA VAL A 6 0.75 -13.77 -23.65
C VAL A 6 0.99 -13.37 -23.27
N ASP A 7 0.83 -13.89 -23.27
CA ASP A 7 1.07 -13.62 -22.84
C ASP A 7 1.24 -13.41 -22.28
N ASP A 8 1.16 -13.76 -22.28
CA ASP A 8 1.34 -13.71 -21.67
C ASP A 8 1.76 -13.59 -21.10
N HIS A 9 1.91 -13.81 -20.76
CA HIS A 9 2.40 -13.82 -20.13
C HIS A 9 2.80 -13.49 -19.48
N VAL A 10 2.81 -13.80 -19.37
CA VAL A 10 3.25 -13.66 -18.64
C VAL A 10 3.41 -13.43 -18.04
N THR A 11 3.41 -13.85 -17.65
CA THR A 11 3.70 -13.82 -16.99
C THR A 11 3.77 -13.64 -16.22
N ALA A 12 3.53 -14.10 -15.76
CA ALA A 12 3.55 -14.13 -14.85
C ALA A 12 4.08 -13.82 -14.01
N ALA A 13 4.51 -13.61 -13.84
CA ALA A 13 5.14 -13.27 -13.03
C ALA A 13 5.02 -12.07 -12.74
N ASN A 14 4.77 -11.93 -13.07
CA ASN A 14 4.71 -11.15 -12.73
C ASN A 14 3.97 -10.71 -12.10
N PHE A 15 3.63 -11.35 -11.93
CA PHE A 15 2.93 -11.25 -11.14
C PHE A 15 3.19 -10.79 -10.11
N VAL A 16 3.39 -10.27 -10.14
CA VAL A 16 3.93 -9.78 -9.20
C VAL A 16 3.16 -9.26 -8.21
N PRO A 17 3.35 -9.67 -7.12
CA PRO A 17 2.61 -9.35 -6.02
C PRO A 17 2.54 -7.95 -5.73
N ALA A 18 3.45 -7.27 -6.09
CA ALA A 18 3.45 -5.94 -5.78
C ALA A 18 2.28 -5.26 -6.33
N ALA A 19 1.54 -5.93 -7.06
CA ALA A 19 0.48 -5.27 -7.70
C ALA A 19 -0.78 -5.26 -6.92
N ALA A 20 -0.72 -5.08 -5.66
CA ALA A 20 -1.94 -4.87 -4.91
C ALA A 20 -2.72 -3.74 -5.54
N ARG A 21 -4.01 -3.94 -5.74
CA ARG A 21 -4.82 -2.98 -6.42
C ARG A 21 -5.06 -1.74 -5.62
N THR A 22 -5.15 -1.88 -4.31
CA THR A 22 -5.50 -0.79 -3.44
C THR A 22 -4.33 -0.50 -2.54
N ARG A 23 -3.74 0.66 -2.69
CA ARG A 23 -2.53 1.02 -1.97
C ARG A 23 -2.70 2.32 -1.24
N TYR A 24 -2.33 2.31 0.03
CA TYR A 24 -2.31 3.50 0.86
C TYR A 24 -0.85 3.93 0.98
N LEU A 25 -0.56 5.17 0.67
CA LEU A 25 0.81 5.65 0.65
C LEU A 25 1.01 6.66 1.77
N VAL A 26 1.91 6.34 2.69
CA VAL A 26 2.25 7.22 3.80
C VAL A 26 3.40 8.09 3.35
N VAL A 27 3.20 9.40 3.39
CA VAL A 27 4.21 10.36 2.94
C VAL A 27 4.45 11.43 3.99
N ARG A 28 5.67 11.92 4.05
CA ARG A 28 6.02 13.02 4.92
C ARG A 28 6.12 14.30 4.09
N GLN A 29 5.51 15.36 4.59
CA GLN A 29 5.63 16.67 3.97
C GLN A 29 6.01 17.63 5.07
N GLU A 30 7.25 18.09 5.01
CA GLU A 30 7.84 18.91 6.05
C GLU A 30 7.83 18.14 7.37
N ASP A 31 7.10 18.59 8.36
CA ASP A 31 7.14 17.95 9.67
C ASP A 31 5.88 17.16 9.98
N VAL A 32 5.02 16.96 9.00
CA VAL A 32 3.78 16.23 9.25
C VAL A 32 3.62 15.12 8.23
N TRP A 33 2.72 14.20 8.52
CA TRP A 33 2.53 13.01 7.71
C TRP A 33 1.14 12.97 7.12
N PHE A 34 1.04 12.43 5.91
CA PHE A 34 -0.22 12.31 5.19
C PHE A 34 -0.36 10.90 4.65
N ILE A 35 -1.59 10.52 4.38
CA ILE A 35 -1.88 9.26 3.70
C ILE A 35 -2.53 9.62 2.38
N LYS A 36 -1.96 9.12 1.28
CA LYS A 36 -2.54 9.31 -0.04
C LYS A 36 -3.22 8.03 -0.46
N PHE A 37 -4.47 8.16 -0.87
CA PHE A 37 -5.26 7.02 -1.26
C PHE A 37 -6.30 7.46 -2.27
N ASP A 38 -6.34 6.77 -3.41
CA ASP A 38 -7.37 6.98 -4.43
C ASP A 38 -7.50 8.44 -4.84
N GLY A 39 -6.37 9.11 -5.02
CA GLY A 39 -6.36 10.50 -5.46
C GLY A 39 -6.65 11.50 -4.38
N GLU A 40 -6.86 11.06 -3.15
CA GLU A 40 -7.15 11.93 -2.02
C GLU A 40 -6.02 11.91 -1.02
N GLU A 41 -5.97 12.94 -0.18
CA GLU A 41 -4.94 13.06 0.82
C GLU A 41 -5.60 13.26 2.16
N TYR A 42 -5.18 12.47 3.14
CA TYR A 42 -5.74 12.49 4.48
C TYR A 42 -4.66 12.90 5.47
N GLY A 43 -5.03 13.63 6.47
CA GLY A 43 -4.12 14.13 7.49
C GLY A 43 -4.35 15.60 7.71
N PRO A 44 -3.40 16.31 8.31
CA PRO A 44 -2.07 15.83 8.71
C PRO A 44 -2.08 15.00 9.97
N TYR A 45 -1.12 14.10 10.05
CA TYR A 45 -0.87 13.32 11.26
C TYR A 45 0.44 13.80 11.86
N GLN A 46 0.55 13.70 13.17
CA GLN A 46 1.70 14.28 13.87
C GLN A 46 2.91 13.38 13.90
N SER A 47 2.74 12.11 13.65
CA SER A 47 3.85 11.18 13.63
C SER A 47 3.66 10.15 12.54
N GLU A 48 4.79 9.56 12.13
CA GLU A 48 4.75 8.48 11.19
C GLU A 48 3.94 7.31 11.73
N ARG A 49 4.14 7.02 13.02
CA ARG A 49 3.43 5.90 13.62
C ARG A 49 1.92 6.10 13.58
N GLU A 50 1.46 7.30 13.86
CA GLU A 50 0.03 7.58 13.82
C GLU A 50 -0.52 7.40 12.41
N ALA A 51 0.16 7.98 11.41
CA ALA A 51 -0.27 7.84 10.02
C ALA A 51 -0.26 6.37 9.61
N MET A 52 0.78 5.65 10.00
CA MET A 52 0.90 4.25 9.64
C MET A 52 -0.23 3.42 10.24
N LEU A 53 -0.56 3.65 11.51
CA LEU A 53 -1.64 2.91 12.15
C LEU A 53 -2.98 3.16 11.47
N PHE A 54 -3.26 4.42 11.12
CA PHE A 54 -4.49 4.72 10.39
C PHE A 54 -4.52 4.07 9.02
N ALA A 55 -3.38 4.11 8.30
CA ALA A 55 -3.33 3.52 6.98
C ALA A 55 -3.54 2.00 7.03
N VAL A 56 -2.88 1.35 7.99
CA VAL A 56 -3.02 -0.10 8.14
C VAL A 56 -4.46 -0.47 8.54
N ASP A 57 -5.05 0.31 9.43
CA ASP A 57 -6.42 0.04 9.84
C ASP A 57 -7.38 0.13 8.66
N ALA A 58 -7.23 1.17 7.84
CA ALA A 58 -8.07 1.33 6.66
C ALA A 58 -7.84 0.21 5.64
N ALA A 59 -6.57 -0.13 5.42
CA ALA A 59 -6.21 -1.19 4.48
C ALA A 59 -6.74 -2.54 4.96
N HIS A 60 -6.69 -2.78 6.27
CA HIS A 60 -7.21 -4.02 6.83
C HIS A 60 -8.72 -4.13 6.60
N LYS A 61 -9.44 -3.05 6.84
CA LYS A 61 -10.90 -3.07 6.67
C LYS A 61 -11.29 -3.36 5.23
N LEU A 62 -10.62 -2.73 4.28
CA LEU A 62 -10.91 -3.02 2.88
C LEU A 62 -10.48 -4.42 2.51
N GLY A 63 -9.37 -4.89 3.09
CA GLY A 63 -8.92 -6.26 2.85
C GLY A 63 -9.94 -7.27 3.31
N GLU A 64 -10.61 -7.00 4.44
CA GLU A 64 -11.64 -7.89 4.95
C GLU A 64 -12.87 -7.91 4.04
N GLN A 65 -12.99 -6.93 3.16
CA GLN A 65 -14.07 -6.86 2.20
C GLN A 65 -13.68 -7.51 0.87
N GLY A 66 -12.50 -8.10 0.79
CA GLY A 66 -12.08 -8.79 -0.41
C GLY A 66 -11.10 -8.03 -1.29
N GLU A 67 -10.70 -6.83 -0.90
CA GLU A 67 -9.73 -6.07 -1.67
C GLU A 67 -8.31 -6.54 -1.37
N GLU A 68 -7.45 -6.42 -2.36
CA GLU A 68 -6.03 -6.66 -2.14
C GLU A 68 -5.41 -5.34 -1.75
N THR A 69 -5.09 -5.18 -0.48
CA THR A 69 -4.63 -3.91 0.04
C THR A 69 -3.21 -3.97 0.55
N GLN A 70 -2.53 -2.84 0.47
CA GLN A 70 -1.15 -2.72 0.86
C GLN A 70 -0.90 -1.30 1.35
N VAL A 71 -0.05 -1.16 2.35
CA VAL A 71 0.39 0.14 2.82
C VAL A 71 1.84 0.31 2.41
N LEU A 72 2.16 1.43 1.79
CA LEU A 72 3.50 1.76 1.35
C LEU A 72 3.97 2.99 2.12
N GLN A 73 5.25 3.10 2.28
CA GLN A 73 5.85 4.28 2.88
C GLN A 73 6.83 4.88 1.88
N MET A 74 6.75 6.18 1.66
CA MET A 74 7.67 6.86 0.77
C MET A 74 8.86 7.34 1.56
N ASP A 75 10.07 7.06 1.06
CA ASP A 75 11.27 7.50 1.72
C ASP A 75 11.69 8.87 1.21
N GLU A 76 12.84 9.35 1.72
CA GLU A 76 13.32 10.67 1.38
C GLU A 76 13.65 10.83 -0.09
N ASN A 77 13.93 9.74 -0.76
CA ASN A 77 14.30 9.76 -2.17
C ASN A 77 13.10 9.58 -3.08
N GLY A 78 11.90 9.54 -2.52
CA GLY A 78 10.70 9.37 -3.32
C GLY A 78 10.42 7.94 -3.70
N VAL A 79 11.07 6.98 -3.06
CA VAL A 79 10.84 5.57 -3.34
C VAL A 79 9.82 5.02 -2.37
N ALA A 80 8.76 4.43 -2.89
CA ALA A 80 7.71 3.85 -2.07
C ALA A 80 8.01 2.38 -1.81
N ARG A 81 7.89 1.96 -0.55
CA ARG A 81 8.17 0.57 -0.16
C ARG A 81 7.00 0.00 0.60
N PRO A 82 6.63 -1.25 0.32
CA PRO A 82 5.57 -1.89 1.09
C PRO A 82 6.01 -2.08 2.53
N VAL A 83 5.15 -1.70 3.46
CA VAL A 83 5.41 -1.88 4.88
C VAL A 83 4.35 -2.74 5.54
N TRP A 84 3.21 -2.94 4.90
CA TRP A 84 2.18 -3.83 5.42
C TRP A 84 1.31 -4.31 4.26
N THR A 85 1.02 -5.61 4.23
CA THR A 85 0.19 -6.21 3.18
C THR A 85 -0.87 -7.07 3.84
N HIS A 86 -2.12 -6.86 3.45
CA HIS A 86 -3.25 -7.63 4.01
C HIS A 86 -3.04 -9.12 3.76
N ALA A 87 -3.39 -9.91 4.74
CA ALA A 87 -3.31 -11.36 4.71
C ALA A 87 -1.88 -11.92 4.77
N ILE A 88 -0.88 -11.06 4.69
CA ILE A 88 0.51 -11.49 4.80
C ILE A 88 1.11 -11.01 6.11
N ASP A 89 0.89 -9.74 6.43
CA ASP A 89 1.43 -9.16 7.65
C ASP A 89 0.40 -9.19 8.78
N PRO A 90 0.83 -9.21 10.02
CA PRO A 90 -0.10 -9.34 11.13
C PRO A 90 -0.95 -8.09 11.34
N TYR A 91 -2.13 -8.29 11.89
CA TYR A 91 -2.98 -7.20 12.31
C TYR A 91 -3.44 -7.50 13.74
N PRO A 92 -3.26 -6.59 14.69
CA PRO A 92 -2.66 -5.25 14.50
C PRO A 92 -1.19 -5.33 14.10
N PRO A 93 -0.71 -4.30 13.42
CA PRO A 93 0.67 -4.33 12.94
C PRO A 93 1.66 -4.11 14.08
N ARG A 94 2.88 -4.57 13.84
CA ARG A 94 3.96 -4.33 14.78
C ARG A 94 4.72 -3.10 14.31
N LEU A 95 4.44 -2.01 14.93
CA LEU A 95 5.11 -0.76 14.54
C LEU A 95 6.00 -0.23 15.65
#